data_5201ce9a6beea0545a907bc1428d4858
#
_entry.id   5201ce9a6beea0545a907bc1428d4858
#
_cell.length_a   1.000
_cell.length_b   1.000
_cell.length_c   1.000
_cell.angle_alpha   90.00
_cell.angle_beta   90.00
_cell.angle_gamma   90.00
#
_symmetry.space_group_name_H-M   'P 1'
#
loop_
_entity.id
_entity.type
_entity.pdbx_description
1 polymer ?
#
loop_
_entity_poly.entity_id
_entity_poly.type
_entity_poly.pdbx_seq_one_letter_code
_entity_poly.pdbx_strand_id
1 'polypeptide(L)'
;MKTQEQWIELKNNLNIENRAYINGEYSAALTGQTIPVVNPATDEIFTEIARCQSEDVDLVVSYARQAFQSGIWSESSPAHRKAVLKQFADLIDQHQEELALLETLDTGKPISHSFSTDIPGAASSLRWYAEAIDKVYGEVAPTEKDVHAFISHQPIGVVAAVVPWNFPLWLACWKLGPALAAGNSVILKPSEKSSLTAIFLGQLASQAGLPTGVFQVVTGFGHEAGDALAKHQDVDCIAFTGSTRIAGQLMVSSGESNLKRVFAEAGGKNANIVFEDCDDLDRAAAETAAGCFYNQGEVCVAATRLLVHESIKEQFIEKVIQASKAFTPKDPMDPSSSMGALIDQDHKSKVLEYISLGESEGANVRCGGDVDGQGAFVSPTILDNVDNKMRVAQEEIFGPVLCVIPFKDEAQAIEIANDSKYGLGAALWSSNINRVHRVAKRLQAGSVWVNNYNEGDMTVPFGGFKMSGNGRDKSLHAIEKFTETKTTWIRLHP
;
A
#
# COMPACT_ATOMS: atom_id res chain seq x y z
N MET A 1 17.14 4.73 -18.22
CA MET A 1 16.58 3.36 -18.07
C MET A 1 17.42 2.40 -18.89
N LYS A 2 17.71 1.18 -18.39
CA LYS A 2 18.40 0.10 -19.13
C LYS A 2 17.53 -0.45 -20.26
N THR A 3 18.15 -1.08 -21.29
CA THR A 3 17.41 -1.88 -22.27
C THR A 3 16.95 -3.21 -21.65
N GLN A 4 16.06 -3.92 -22.34
CA GLN A 4 15.58 -5.24 -21.88
C GLN A 4 16.75 -6.23 -21.72
N GLU A 5 17.70 -6.26 -22.68
CA GLU A 5 18.87 -7.13 -22.62
C GLU A 5 19.73 -6.82 -21.39
N GLN A 6 19.93 -5.54 -21.06
CA GLN A 6 20.70 -5.12 -19.89
C GLN A 6 19.98 -5.52 -18.57
N TRP A 7 18.65 -5.46 -18.52
CA TRP A 7 17.89 -5.94 -17.38
C TRP A 7 17.99 -7.46 -17.22
N ILE A 8 17.92 -8.21 -18.33
CA ILE A 8 18.10 -9.67 -18.34
C ILE A 8 19.54 -10.04 -17.89
N GLU A 9 20.55 -9.31 -18.34
CA GLU A 9 21.93 -9.51 -17.89
C GLU A 9 22.06 -9.26 -16.38
N LEU A 10 21.46 -8.20 -15.85
CA LEU A 10 21.45 -7.93 -14.41
C LEU A 10 20.74 -9.05 -13.64
N LYS A 11 19.57 -9.52 -14.12
CA LYS A 11 18.84 -10.65 -13.53
C LYS A 11 19.72 -11.90 -13.42
N ASN A 12 20.48 -12.24 -14.48
CA ASN A 12 21.32 -13.43 -14.52
C ASN A 12 22.52 -13.36 -13.56
N ASN A 13 22.92 -12.17 -13.16
CA ASN A 13 24.04 -11.92 -12.24
C ASN A 13 23.59 -11.57 -10.82
N LEU A 14 22.27 -11.45 -10.57
CA LEU A 14 21.73 -11.05 -9.29
C LEU A 14 21.86 -12.18 -8.25
N ASN A 15 22.51 -11.89 -7.14
CA ASN A 15 22.55 -12.78 -5.99
C ASN A 15 21.38 -12.48 -5.07
N ILE A 16 20.36 -13.32 -5.07
CA ILE A 16 19.13 -13.13 -4.31
C ILE A 16 19.31 -13.69 -2.89
N GLU A 17 19.32 -12.79 -1.90
CA GLU A 17 19.18 -13.20 -0.50
C GLU A 17 17.72 -13.56 -0.23
N ASN A 18 17.50 -14.69 0.43
CA ASN A 18 16.17 -15.30 0.58
C ASN A 18 15.83 -15.70 2.03
N ARG A 19 16.72 -15.42 2.97
CA ARG A 19 16.53 -15.69 4.39
C ARG A 19 15.85 -14.51 5.09
N ALA A 20 15.18 -14.77 6.20
CA ALA A 20 14.68 -13.72 7.08
C ALA A 20 15.85 -12.87 7.63
N TYR A 21 15.58 -11.61 7.97
CA TYR A 21 16.57 -10.72 8.57
C TYR A 21 16.25 -10.51 10.05
N ILE A 22 16.98 -11.20 10.91
CA ILE A 22 16.70 -11.29 12.34
C ILE A 22 17.93 -10.85 13.14
N ASN A 23 17.74 -9.91 14.05
CA ASN A 23 18.76 -9.41 14.97
C ASN A 23 20.09 -9.01 14.29
N GLY A 24 20.00 -8.37 13.12
CA GLY A 24 21.15 -7.86 12.37
C GLY A 24 21.80 -8.85 11.39
N GLU A 25 21.26 -10.06 11.26
CA GLU A 25 21.80 -11.12 10.43
C GLU A 25 20.73 -11.83 9.58
N TYR A 26 21.13 -12.39 8.46
CA TYR A 26 20.26 -13.24 7.67
C TYR A 26 20.18 -14.65 8.26
N SER A 27 18.98 -15.11 8.54
CA SER A 27 18.70 -16.39 9.21
C SER A 27 17.67 -17.21 8.45
N ALA A 28 17.91 -18.51 8.29
CA ALA A 28 16.88 -19.44 7.87
C ALA A 28 15.77 -19.53 8.94
N ALA A 29 14.57 -19.96 8.56
CA ALA A 29 13.55 -20.31 9.53
C ALA A 29 14.03 -21.43 10.47
N LEU A 30 13.63 -21.41 11.73
CA LEU A 30 14.04 -22.42 12.74
C LEU A 30 13.70 -23.84 12.31
N THR A 31 12.61 -24.01 11.56
CA THR A 31 12.21 -25.31 11.00
C THR A 31 13.00 -25.72 9.76
N GLY A 32 13.76 -24.81 9.16
CA GLY A 32 14.42 -24.99 7.87
C GLY A 32 13.47 -25.03 6.67
N GLN A 33 12.18 -24.78 6.86
CA GLN A 33 11.20 -24.78 5.77
C GLN A 33 11.27 -23.50 4.93
N THR A 34 10.89 -23.63 3.65
CA THR A 34 10.89 -22.54 2.67
C THR A 34 9.53 -22.41 1.97
N ILE A 35 9.34 -21.29 1.29
CA ILE A 35 8.20 -20.99 0.41
C ILE A 35 8.77 -20.69 -0.97
N PRO A 36 8.28 -21.35 -2.03
CA PRO A 36 8.72 -21.03 -3.39
C PRO A 36 8.25 -19.63 -3.81
N VAL A 37 9.12 -18.91 -4.49
CA VAL A 37 8.83 -17.60 -5.11
C VAL A 37 8.67 -17.82 -6.61
N VAL A 38 7.50 -17.50 -7.12
CA VAL A 38 7.11 -17.71 -8.52
C VAL A 38 7.12 -16.38 -9.23
N ASN A 39 7.73 -16.33 -10.41
CA ASN A 39 7.63 -15.16 -11.29
C ASN A 39 6.25 -15.15 -11.97
N PRO A 40 5.40 -14.13 -11.73
CA PRO A 40 4.05 -14.09 -12.27
C PRO A 40 3.94 -14.06 -13.80
N ALA A 41 4.99 -13.57 -14.48
CA ALA A 41 5.00 -13.48 -15.94
C ALA A 41 5.38 -14.80 -16.63
N THR A 42 6.07 -15.71 -15.93
CA THR A 42 6.57 -16.97 -16.51
C THR A 42 6.07 -18.22 -15.80
N ASP A 43 5.39 -18.08 -14.66
CA ASP A 43 4.98 -19.17 -13.77
C ASP A 43 6.15 -20.06 -13.28
N GLU A 44 7.39 -19.59 -13.40
CA GLU A 44 8.58 -20.31 -12.99
C GLU A 44 8.97 -19.98 -11.54
N ILE A 45 9.32 -20.99 -10.76
CA ILE A 45 9.97 -20.79 -9.46
C ILE A 45 11.41 -20.36 -9.71
N PHE A 46 11.80 -19.17 -9.25
CA PHE A 46 13.14 -18.65 -9.47
C PHE A 46 13.97 -18.55 -8.18
N THR A 47 13.34 -18.63 -7.02
CA THR A 47 14.00 -18.75 -5.70
C THR A 47 13.00 -19.30 -4.66
N GLU A 48 13.44 -19.40 -3.41
CA GLU A 48 12.60 -19.73 -2.26
C GLU A 48 12.90 -18.76 -1.13
N ILE A 49 11.96 -18.52 -0.23
CA ILE A 49 12.17 -17.69 0.97
C ILE A 49 11.95 -18.49 2.24
N ALA A 50 12.53 -18.06 3.35
CA ALA A 50 12.34 -18.68 4.65
C ALA A 50 10.85 -18.68 5.05
N ARG A 51 10.33 -19.84 5.52
CA ARG A 51 8.97 -19.98 6.08
C ARG A 51 9.04 -19.89 7.59
N CYS A 52 9.06 -18.66 8.11
CA CYS A 52 9.03 -18.39 9.53
C CYS A 52 7.65 -18.73 10.12
N GLN A 53 7.65 -19.25 11.34
CA GLN A 53 6.47 -19.65 12.10
C GLN A 53 6.44 -18.96 13.48
N SER A 54 5.60 -19.43 14.40
CA SER A 54 5.41 -18.83 15.73
C SER A 54 6.70 -18.67 16.51
N GLU A 55 7.56 -19.70 16.51
CA GLU A 55 8.82 -19.70 17.27
C GLU A 55 9.84 -18.70 16.70
N ASP A 56 9.87 -18.52 15.38
CA ASP A 56 10.67 -17.46 14.74
C ASP A 56 10.13 -16.08 15.15
N VAL A 57 8.81 -15.92 15.21
CA VAL A 57 8.16 -14.67 15.63
C VAL A 57 8.46 -14.36 17.09
N ASP A 58 8.38 -15.33 17.99
CA ASP A 58 8.73 -15.15 19.41
C ASP A 58 10.17 -14.63 19.56
N LEU A 59 11.10 -15.20 18.80
CA LEU A 59 12.51 -14.80 18.79
C LEU A 59 12.67 -13.35 18.27
N VAL A 60 12.05 -13.03 17.14
CA VAL A 60 12.11 -11.68 16.50
C VAL A 60 11.52 -10.64 17.44
N VAL A 61 10.37 -10.90 18.05
CA VAL A 61 9.72 -9.96 19.00
C VAL A 61 10.58 -9.79 20.26
N SER A 62 11.20 -10.85 20.75
CA SER A 62 12.12 -10.78 21.90
C SER A 62 13.28 -9.81 21.61
N TYR A 63 13.93 -9.91 20.45
CA TYR A 63 15.01 -8.99 20.06
C TYR A 63 14.53 -7.55 19.87
N ALA A 64 13.36 -7.37 19.23
CA ALA A 64 12.78 -6.05 19.03
C ALA A 64 12.45 -5.38 20.38
N ARG A 65 11.91 -6.14 21.35
CA ARG A 65 11.59 -5.68 22.70
C ARG A 65 12.87 -5.32 23.48
N GLN A 66 13.90 -6.14 23.41
CA GLN A 66 15.20 -5.85 24.02
C GLN A 66 15.83 -4.57 23.47
N ALA A 67 15.84 -4.40 22.14
CA ALA A 67 16.35 -3.19 21.50
C ALA A 67 15.56 -1.94 21.91
N PHE A 68 14.23 -2.03 21.99
CA PHE A 68 13.39 -0.92 22.44
C PHE A 68 13.66 -0.55 23.91
N GLN A 69 13.69 -1.54 24.80
CA GLN A 69 13.92 -1.32 26.25
C GLN A 69 15.32 -0.83 26.58
N SER A 70 16.31 -1.14 25.73
CA SER A 70 17.69 -0.65 25.93
C SER A 70 17.83 0.86 25.75
N GLY A 71 16.85 1.54 25.14
CA GLY A 71 16.91 2.95 24.82
C GLY A 71 17.83 3.32 23.64
N ILE A 72 18.55 2.36 23.06
CA ILE A 72 19.56 2.64 22.03
C ILE A 72 19.01 3.40 20.83
N TRP A 73 17.75 3.20 20.49
CA TRP A 73 17.02 3.92 19.45
C TRP A 73 15.93 4.83 20.00
N SER A 74 15.09 4.31 20.90
CA SER A 74 13.94 5.02 21.44
C SER A 74 14.31 6.29 22.21
N GLU A 75 15.47 6.32 22.87
CA GLU A 75 16.01 7.47 23.59
C GLU A 75 17.07 8.25 22.81
N SER A 76 17.39 7.83 21.58
CA SER A 76 18.33 8.55 20.73
C SER A 76 17.77 9.92 20.31
N SER A 77 18.66 10.88 20.04
CA SER A 77 18.23 12.22 19.65
C SER A 77 17.48 12.22 18.30
N PRO A 78 16.50 13.12 18.10
CA PRO A 78 15.87 13.29 16.79
C PRO A 78 16.87 13.53 15.66
N ALA A 79 17.95 14.27 15.92
CA ALA A 79 19.00 14.52 14.94
C ALA A 79 19.73 13.25 14.52
N HIS A 80 19.97 12.31 15.44
CA HIS A 80 20.58 11.02 15.13
C HIS A 80 19.65 10.16 14.26
N ARG A 81 18.36 10.00 14.66
CA ARG A 81 17.38 9.25 13.89
C ARG A 81 17.18 9.83 12.48
N LYS A 82 17.15 11.16 12.36
CA LYS A 82 17.11 11.88 11.09
C LYS A 82 18.28 11.51 10.18
N ALA A 83 19.52 11.53 10.72
CA ALA A 83 20.70 11.18 9.94
C ALA A 83 20.67 9.74 9.44
N VAL A 84 20.28 8.79 10.29
CA VAL A 84 20.19 7.37 9.94
C VAL A 84 19.08 7.12 8.90
N LEU A 85 17.89 7.72 9.04
CA LEU A 85 16.81 7.56 8.07
C LEU A 85 17.16 8.18 6.70
N LYS A 86 17.90 9.29 6.65
CA LYS A 86 18.40 9.86 5.41
C LYS A 86 19.40 8.93 4.74
N GLN A 87 20.34 8.39 5.50
CA GLN A 87 21.30 7.41 4.98
C GLN A 87 20.60 6.14 4.47
N PHE A 88 19.54 5.70 5.16
CA PHE A 88 18.75 4.55 4.71
C PHE A 88 18.06 4.83 3.37
N ALA A 89 17.46 6.02 3.20
CA ALA A 89 16.89 6.45 1.93
C ALA A 89 17.92 6.54 0.82
N ASP A 90 19.12 7.08 1.11
CA ASP A 90 20.20 7.20 0.14
C ASP A 90 20.74 5.83 -0.31
N LEU A 91 20.76 4.84 0.57
CA LEU A 91 21.12 3.45 0.24
C LEU A 91 20.05 2.79 -0.66
N ILE A 92 18.76 3.06 -0.44
CA ILE A 92 17.70 2.59 -1.35
C ILE A 92 17.89 3.17 -2.75
N ASP A 93 18.20 4.47 -2.88
CA ASP A 93 18.48 5.09 -4.17
C ASP A 93 19.73 4.50 -4.83
N GLN A 94 20.80 4.20 -4.06
CA GLN A 94 22.01 3.56 -4.56
C GLN A 94 21.78 2.16 -5.13
N HIS A 95 20.84 1.41 -4.55
CA HIS A 95 20.46 0.06 -4.97
C HIS A 95 19.17 0.02 -5.81
N GLN A 96 18.80 1.15 -6.43
CA GLN A 96 17.55 1.30 -7.18
C GLN A 96 17.36 0.22 -8.27
N GLU A 97 18.42 -0.13 -9.01
CA GLU A 97 18.34 -1.11 -10.09
C GLU A 97 18.07 -2.52 -9.58
N GLU A 98 18.78 -2.94 -8.52
CA GLU A 98 18.61 -4.25 -7.90
C GLU A 98 17.22 -4.39 -7.25
N LEU A 99 16.80 -3.38 -6.50
CA LEU A 99 15.49 -3.35 -5.86
C LEU A 99 14.35 -3.33 -6.88
N ALA A 100 14.46 -2.55 -7.96
CA ALA A 100 13.45 -2.52 -9.01
C ALA A 100 13.33 -3.87 -9.73
N LEU A 101 14.46 -4.53 -9.97
CA LEU A 101 14.47 -5.85 -10.58
C LEU A 101 13.83 -6.90 -9.66
N LEU A 102 14.17 -6.94 -8.37
CA LEU A 102 13.56 -7.82 -7.39
C LEU A 102 12.04 -7.61 -7.30
N GLU A 103 11.60 -6.35 -7.26
CA GLU A 103 10.17 -6.02 -7.20
C GLU A 103 9.42 -6.47 -8.45
N THR A 104 10.00 -6.28 -9.64
CA THR A 104 9.40 -6.74 -10.91
C THR A 104 9.32 -8.27 -10.98
N LEU A 105 10.35 -8.97 -10.55
CA LEU A 105 10.38 -10.45 -10.56
C LEU A 105 9.37 -11.05 -9.56
N ASP A 106 9.22 -10.42 -8.40
CA ASP A 106 8.29 -10.86 -7.35
C ASP A 106 6.81 -10.59 -7.71
N THR A 107 6.53 -9.47 -8.37
CA THR A 107 5.15 -8.96 -8.50
C THR A 107 4.58 -9.00 -9.90
N GLY A 108 5.40 -9.19 -10.92
CA GLY A 108 4.97 -9.15 -12.32
C GLY A 108 4.71 -7.75 -12.88
N LYS A 109 4.92 -6.68 -12.11
CA LYS A 109 4.76 -5.29 -12.60
C LYS A 109 5.86 -4.89 -13.57
N PRO A 110 5.62 -3.91 -14.47
CA PRO A 110 6.64 -3.43 -15.39
C PRO A 110 7.88 -2.88 -14.68
N ILE A 111 9.06 -3.23 -15.16
CA ILE A 111 10.35 -2.74 -14.64
C ILE A 111 10.45 -1.21 -14.68
N SER A 112 9.79 -0.57 -15.64
CA SER A 112 9.68 0.88 -15.72
C SER A 112 8.96 1.49 -14.52
N HIS A 113 7.92 0.84 -14.00
CA HIS A 113 7.17 1.29 -12.83
C HIS A 113 7.97 1.08 -11.55
N SER A 114 8.53 -0.12 -11.34
CA SER A 114 9.40 -0.39 -10.18
C SER A 114 10.55 0.61 -10.13
N PHE A 115 11.27 0.78 -11.24
CA PHE A 115 12.46 1.65 -11.30
C PHE A 115 12.13 3.14 -11.16
N SER A 116 11.11 3.65 -11.88
CA SER A 116 10.87 5.10 -11.96
C SER A 116 9.92 5.63 -10.88
N THR A 117 9.15 4.75 -10.23
CA THR A 117 8.07 5.17 -9.31
C THR A 117 8.24 4.53 -7.93
N ASP A 118 8.28 3.19 -7.84
CA ASP A 118 8.13 2.51 -6.56
C ASP A 118 9.38 2.67 -5.68
N ILE A 119 10.56 2.42 -6.24
CA ILE A 119 11.82 2.52 -5.48
C ILE A 119 12.11 3.98 -5.09
N PRO A 120 12.03 4.98 -5.99
CA PRO A 120 12.17 6.38 -5.61
C PRO A 120 11.10 6.85 -4.62
N GLY A 121 9.85 6.36 -4.75
CA GLY A 121 8.78 6.63 -3.81
C GLY A 121 9.05 6.11 -2.41
N ALA A 122 9.64 4.93 -2.29
CA ALA A 122 10.06 4.33 -1.03
C ALA A 122 11.17 5.16 -0.35
N ALA A 123 12.24 5.50 -1.08
CA ALA A 123 13.32 6.35 -0.58
C ALA A 123 12.81 7.74 -0.17
N SER A 124 11.96 8.36 -0.99
CA SER A 124 11.33 9.65 -0.70
C SER A 124 10.50 9.62 0.57
N SER A 125 9.78 8.52 0.83
CA SER A 125 8.97 8.35 2.04
C SER A 125 9.83 8.36 3.31
N LEU A 126 10.94 7.62 3.34
CA LEU A 126 11.87 7.63 4.47
C LEU A 126 12.49 9.02 4.67
N ARG A 127 12.90 9.66 3.58
CA ARG A 127 13.52 10.99 3.59
C ARG A 127 12.54 12.04 4.12
N TRP A 128 11.28 11.96 3.74
CA TRP A 128 10.23 12.86 4.24
C TRP A 128 10.04 12.73 5.76
N TYR A 129 9.98 11.50 6.31
CA TYR A 129 9.86 11.30 7.75
C TYR A 129 11.14 11.67 8.52
N ALA A 130 12.31 11.50 7.91
CA ALA A 130 13.55 12.04 8.47
C ALA A 130 13.48 13.57 8.64
N GLU A 131 12.92 14.28 7.66
CA GLU A 131 12.71 15.72 7.75
C GLU A 131 11.55 16.12 8.71
N ALA A 132 10.58 15.24 8.92
CA ALA A 132 9.42 15.51 9.76
C ALA A 132 9.68 15.33 11.27
N ILE A 133 10.71 14.58 11.64
CA ILE A 133 10.96 14.09 13.01
C ILE A 133 11.06 15.22 14.05
N ASP A 134 11.62 16.36 13.67
CA ASP A 134 11.81 17.53 14.52
C ASP A 134 10.67 18.57 14.40
N LYS A 135 9.54 18.20 13.79
CA LYS A 135 8.35 19.05 13.62
C LYS A 135 7.15 18.55 14.40
N VAL A 136 7.29 17.45 15.15
CA VAL A 136 6.27 16.91 16.03
C VAL A 136 6.56 17.43 17.45
N TYR A 137 5.80 18.44 17.85
CA TYR A 137 5.98 19.10 19.16
C TYR A 137 5.07 18.47 20.20
N GLY A 138 5.51 18.55 21.49
CA GLY A 138 4.63 18.42 22.64
C GLY A 138 3.89 19.73 22.91
N GLU A 139 2.98 19.69 23.89
CA GLU A 139 2.15 20.81 24.28
C GLU A 139 2.38 21.17 25.74
N VAL A 140 2.12 22.44 26.11
CA VAL A 140 2.00 22.90 27.48
C VAL A 140 0.55 23.31 27.70
N ALA A 141 -0.16 22.60 28.58
CA ALA A 141 -1.57 22.86 28.86
C ALA A 141 -1.74 24.12 29.73
N PRO A 142 -2.79 24.93 29.50
CA PRO A 142 -3.11 26.05 30.38
C PRO A 142 -3.63 25.53 31.74
N THR A 143 -2.92 25.87 32.80
CA THR A 143 -3.20 25.40 34.17
C THR A 143 -3.12 26.54 35.18
N GLU A 144 -3.36 26.27 36.44
CA GLU A 144 -3.15 27.21 37.56
C GLU A 144 -1.69 27.67 37.65
N LYS A 145 -1.45 28.82 38.25
CA LYS A 145 -0.14 29.48 38.29
C LYS A 145 0.98 28.60 38.90
N ASP A 146 0.62 27.72 39.81
CA ASP A 146 1.52 26.83 40.53
C ASP A 146 1.54 25.40 39.96
N VAL A 147 1.11 25.24 38.72
CA VAL A 147 1.07 23.96 38.02
C VAL A 147 1.69 24.10 36.61
N HIS A 148 2.58 23.15 36.28
CA HIS A 148 2.99 22.92 34.89
C HIS A 148 2.50 21.55 34.42
N ALA A 149 1.77 21.53 33.32
CA ALA A 149 1.34 20.30 32.70
C ALA A 149 1.89 20.21 31.27
N PHE A 150 2.59 19.12 30.98
CA PHE A 150 3.17 18.83 29.67
C PHE A 150 2.46 17.65 29.03
N ILE A 151 2.23 17.75 27.73
CA ILE A 151 1.77 16.66 26.89
C ILE A 151 2.91 16.28 25.95
N SER A 152 3.39 15.07 26.04
CA SER A 152 4.49 14.56 25.23
C SER A 152 4.07 13.35 24.40
N HIS A 153 4.71 13.17 23.25
CA HIS A 153 4.57 12.00 22.38
C HIS A 153 5.75 11.07 22.62
N GLN A 154 5.49 9.84 23.04
CA GLN A 154 6.51 8.80 23.28
C GLN A 154 6.35 7.67 22.26
N PRO A 155 7.43 7.00 21.85
CA PRO A 155 7.29 5.83 20.97
C PRO A 155 6.41 4.76 21.63
N ILE A 156 5.56 4.10 20.84
CA ILE A 156 4.59 3.11 21.34
C ILE A 156 5.27 1.81 21.78
N GLY A 157 6.40 1.41 21.14
CA GLY A 157 7.12 0.19 21.51
C GLY A 157 7.55 -0.65 20.32
N VAL A 158 7.09 -1.90 20.27
CA VAL A 158 7.33 -2.84 19.18
C VAL A 158 6.17 -2.77 18.18
N VAL A 159 6.48 -2.44 16.95
CA VAL A 159 5.51 -2.29 15.86
C VAL A 159 5.65 -3.46 14.89
N ALA A 160 4.57 -4.19 14.63
CA ALA A 160 4.45 -5.11 13.53
C ALA A 160 3.92 -4.38 12.28
N ALA A 161 4.76 -4.17 11.28
CA ALA A 161 4.40 -3.61 9.98
C ALA A 161 4.08 -4.76 9.02
N VAL A 162 2.80 -4.94 8.67
CA VAL A 162 2.34 -6.02 7.78
C VAL A 162 1.88 -5.40 6.48
N VAL A 163 2.55 -5.75 5.37
CA VAL A 163 2.36 -5.07 4.08
C VAL A 163 1.95 -6.04 2.98
N PRO A 164 1.18 -5.55 1.98
CA PRO A 164 0.71 -6.34 0.86
C PRO A 164 1.77 -6.46 -0.24
N TRP A 165 1.39 -7.13 -1.32
CA TRP A 165 2.26 -7.47 -2.44
C TRP A 165 2.22 -6.49 -3.63
N ASN A 166 1.29 -5.53 -3.68
CA ASN A 166 1.11 -4.70 -4.87
C ASN A 166 2.10 -3.52 -5.00
N PHE A 167 2.60 -2.99 -3.89
CA PHE A 167 3.70 -2.00 -3.81
C PHE A 167 4.59 -2.35 -2.61
N PRO A 168 5.31 -3.48 -2.65
CA PRO A 168 5.95 -4.09 -1.48
C PRO A 168 6.88 -3.13 -0.75
N LEU A 169 7.86 -2.58 -1.46
CA LEU A 169 8.86 -1.70 -0.87
C LEU A 169 8.26 -0.35 -0.46
N TRP A 170 7.43 0.25 -1.32
CA TRP A 170 6.88 1.58 -1.07
C TRP A 170 5.95 1.60 0.14
N LEU A 171 5.01 0.63 0.22
CA LEU A 171 4.11 0.51 1.37
C LEU A 171 4.83 0.09 2.66
N ALA A 172 5.92 -0.68 2.56
CA ALA A 172 6.79 -0.92 3.70
C ALA A 172 7.37 0.40 4.23
N CYS A 173 7.91 1.27 3.36
CA CYS A 173 8.47 2.55 3.76
C CYS A 173 7.43 3.54 4.31
N TRP A 174 6.14 3.45 3.92
CA TRP A 174 5.06 4.21 4.55
C TRP A 174 4.84 3.84 6.03
N LYS A 175 5.16 2.60 6.41
CA LYS A 175 5.10 2.13 7.81
C LYS A 175 6.42 2.38 8.54
N LEU A 176 7.54 2.02 7.89
CA LEU A 176 8.89 2.12 8.49
C LEU A 176 9.27 3.56 8.80
N GLY A 177 9.03 4.48 7.86
CA GLY A 177 9.41 5.88 8.00
C GLY A 177 8.89 6.50 9.30
N PRO A 178 7.57 6.59 9.51
CA PRO A 178 7.01 7.22 10.72
C PRO A 178 7.28 6.40 11.99
N ALA A 179 7.29 5.06 11.92
CA ALA A 179 7.54 4.22 13.09
C ALA A 179 8.97 4.36 13.61
N LEU A 180 9.97 4.30 12.73
CA LEU A 180 11.38 4.50 13.08
C LEU A 180 11.66 5.96 13.48
N ALA A 181 11.06 6.94 12.80
CA ALA A 181 11.16 8.34 13.15
C ALA A 181 10.68 8.60 14.57
N ALA A 182 9.58 7.99 15.01
CA ALA A 182 9.06 8.09 16.35
C ALA A 182 9.93 7.40 17.42
N GLY A 183 10.86 6.51 17.03
CA GLY A 183 11.76 5.81 17.95
C GLY A 183 11.35 4.38 18.31
N ASN A 184 10.47 3.76 17.53
CA ASN A 184 10.01 2.38 17.76
C ASN A 184 11.00 1.35 17.23
N SER A 185 10.91 0.11 17.74
CA SER A 185 11.44 -1.07 17.08
C SER A 185 10.38 -1.63 16.12
N VAL A 186 10.79 -2.04 14.91
CA VAL A 186 9.86 -2.44 13.85
C VAL A 186 10.18 -3.82 13.31
N ILE A 187 9.17 -4.68 13.27
CA ILE A 187 9.20 -5.98 12.61
C ILE A 187 8.37 -5.87 11.33
N LEU A 188 9.03 -5.94 10.18
CA LEU A 188 8.37 -5.94 8.88
C LEU A 188 7.99 -7.36 8.49
N LYS A 189 6.71 -7.60 8.25
CA LYS A 189 6.21 -8.83 7.65
C LYS A 189 5.66 -8.52 6.25
N PRO A 190 6.43 -8.77 5.18
CA PRO A 190 5.93 -8.64 3.81
C PRO A 190 4.92 -9.76 3.48
N SER A 191 4.18 -9.60 2.39
CA SER A 191 3.45 -10.71 1.78
C SER A 191 4.43 -11.82 1.37
N GLU A 192 4.04 -13.07 1.52
CA GLU A 192 4.80 -14.22 1.02
C GLU A 192 4.99 -14.21 -0.49
N LYS A 193 4.16 -13.45 -1.21
CA LYS A 193 4.20 -13.30 -2.67
C LYS A 193 5.20 -12.25 -3.15
N SER A 194 5.73 -11.41 -2.24
CA SER A 194 6.62 -10.30 -2.61
C SER A 194 7.53 -9.92 -1.44
N SER A 195 8.41 -10.83 -1.07
CA SER A 195 9.26 -10.67 0.12
C SER A 195 10.67 -10.14 -0.19
N LEU A 196 11.14 -10.23 -1.43
CA LEU A 196 12.57 -10.06 -1.74
C LEU A 196 13.09 -8.64 -1.47
N THR A 197 12.31 -7.62 -1.81
CA THR A 197 12.71 -6.22 -1.52
C THR A 197 12.73 -5.93 -0.02
N ALA A 198 11.82 -6.52 0.76
CA ALA A 198 11.80 -6.38 2.22
C ALA A 198 13.02 -7.07 2.86
N ILE A 199 13.41 -8.26 2.38
CA ILE A 199 14.61 -8.98 2.83
C ILE A 199 15.86 -8.10 2.55
N PHE A 200 15.96 -7.52 1.36
CA PHE A 200 17.07 -6.65 0.98
C PHE A 200 17.18 -5.41 1.88
N LEU A 201 16.04 -4.83 2.32
CA LEU A 201 16.03 -3.71 3.27
C LEU A 201 16.75 -4.02 4.59
N GLY A 202 16.76 -5.27 5.04
CA GLY A 202 17.44 -5.66 6.29
C GLY A 202 18.90 -5.25 6.31
N GLN A 203 19.63 -5.58 5.27
CA GLN A 203 21.05 -5.20 5.12
C GLN A 203 21.23 -3.67 4.99
N LEU A 204 20.39 -3.01 4.20
CA LEU A 204 20.47 -1.57 4.01
C LEU A 204 20.23 -0.81 5.32
N ALA A 205 19.30 -1.28 6.14
CA ALA A 205 19.02 -0.71 7.45
C ALA A 205 20.25 -0.76 8.38
N SER A 206 20.94 -1.90 8.44
CA SER A 206 22.20 -2.02 9.18
C SER A 206 23.29 -1.11 8.63
N GLN A 207 23.46 -1.05 7.32
CA GLN A 207 24.45 -0.17 6.66
C GLN A 207 24.14 1.31 6.91
N ALA A 208 22.88 1.67 7.05
CA ALA A 208 22.45 3.02 7.41
C ALA A 208 22.74 3.40 8.87
N GLY A 209 23.07 2.42 9.71
CA GLY A 209 23.35 2.62 11.13
C GLY A 209 22.15 2.41 12.07
N LEU A 210 21.09 1.74 11.62
CA LEU A 210 20.03 1.26 12.53
C LEU A 210 20.62 0.22 13.46
N PRO A 211 20.46 0.36 14.80
CA PRO A 211 20.98 -0.60 15.75
C PRO A 211 20.33 -1.99 15.60
N THR A 212 21.10 -3.03 15.91
CA THR A 212 20.64 -4.42 15.93
C THR A 212 19.35 -4.58 16.73
N GLY A 213 18.37 -5.30 16.20
CA GLY A 213 17.07 -5.54 16.82
C GLY A 213 16.02 -4.42 16.59
N VAL A 214 16.43 -3.20 16.17
CA VAL A 214 15.49 -2.09 15.91
C VAL A 214 14.68 -2.30 14.66
N PHE A 215 15.27 -2.87 13.62
CA PHE A 215 14.55 -3.27 12.41
C PHE A 215 14.84 -4.72 12.06
N GLN A 216 13.77 -5.48 11.79
CA GLN A 216 13.84 -6.89 11.46
C GLN A 216 12.81 -7.23 10.39
N VAL A 217 13.07 -8.29 9.62
CA VAL A 217 12.17 -8.78 8.57
C VAL A 217 11.87 -10.25 8.83
N VAL A 218 10.60 -10.57 9.04
CA VAL A 218 10.13 -11.95 9.18
C VAL A 218 9.26 -12.31 7.98
N THR A 219 9.71 -13.28 7.20
CA THR A 219 8.97 -13.86 6.07
C THR A 219 8.03 -14.97 6.55
N GLY A 220 7.16 -15.48 5.68
CA GLY A 220 6.23 -16.55 6.05
C GLY A 220 4.78 -16.21 5.69
N PHE A 221 3.91 -17.21 5.83
CA PHE A 221 2.50 -17.05 5.51
C PHE A 221 1.77 -16.13 6.49
N GLY A 222 0.74 -15.42 5.96
CA GLY A 222 -0.08 -14.55 6.79
C GLY A 222 -0.78 -15.26 7.94
N HIS A 223 -1.22 -16.52 7.73
CA HIS A 223 -1.90 -17.34 8.74
C HIS A 223 -0.94 -18.05 9.73
N GLU A 224 0.36 -17.94 9.54
CA GLU A 224 1.42 -18.44 10.43
C GLU A 224 2.13 -17.27 11.10
N ALA A 225 3.17 -16.73 10.50
CA ALA A 225 3.95 -15.62 11.05
C ALA A 225 3.10 -14.34 11.28
N GLY A 226 2.13 -14.05 10.39
CA GLY A 226 1.24 -12.89 10.53
C GLY A 226 0.29 -13.03 11.72
N ASP A 227 -0.32 -14.19 11.90
CA ASP A 227 -1.22 -14.48 13.04
C ASP A 227 -0.46 -14.51 14.37
N ALA A 228 0.76 -15.09 14.37
CA ALA A 228 1.64 -15.09 15.54
C ALA A 228 1.99 -13.65 15.98
N LEU A 229 2.38 -12.76 15.06
CA LEU A 229 2.60 -11.33 15.35
C LEU A 229 1.34 -10.66 15.90
N ALA A 230 0.18 -10.96 15.31
CA ALA A 230 -1.09 -10.35 15.71
C ALA A 230 -1.49 -10.72 17.14
N LYS A 231 -1.19 -11.92 17.60
CA LYS A 231 -1.52 -12.45 18.92
C LYS A 231 -0.43 -12.24 19.97
N HIS A 232 0.80 -11.88 19.56
CA HIS A 232 1.93 -11.78 20.46
C HIS A 232 1.75 -10.69 21.52
N GLN A 233 1.98 -11.04 22.81
CA GLN A 233 1.75 -10.14 23.94
C GLN A 233 2.71 -8.94 23.99
N ASP A 234 3.93 -9.07 23.45
CA ASP A 234 4.97 -8.03 23.42
C ASP A 234 5.00 -7.23 22.09
N VAL A 235 3.99 -7.33 21.24
CA VAL A 235 3.75 -6.42 20.13
C VAL A 235 2.76 -5.35 20.59
N ASP A 236 3.12 -4.07 20.48
CA ASP A 236 2.32 -2.95 20.98
C ASP A 236 1.39 -2.34 19.92
N CYS A 237 1.74 -2.48 18.64
CA CYS A 237 1.00 -1.90 17.54
C CYS A 237 1.12 -2.76 16.27
N ILE A 238 0.02 -2.88 15.52
CA ILE A 238 0.00 -3.43 14.17
C ILE A 238 -0.33 -2.30 13.20
N ALA A 239 0.57 -2.04 12.25
CA ALA A 239 0.32 -1.19 11.10
C ALA A 239 0.15 -2.10 9.88
N PHE A 240 -1.07 -2.20 9.39
CA PHE A 240 -1.47 -3.14 8.35
C PHE A 240 -1.91 -2.42 7.06
N THR A 241 -1.51 -2.95 5.92
CA THR A 241 -2.15 -2.67 4.64
C THR A 241 -2.46 -3.99 3.94
N GLY A 242 -3.71 -4.16 3.48
CA GLY A 242 -4.14 -5.37 2.80
C GLY A 242 -5.65 -5.50 2.68
N SER A 243 -6.18 -6.74 2.64
CA SER A 243 -7.62 -6.94 2.47
C SER A 243 -8.42 -6.59 3.72
N THR A 244 -9.64 -6.07 3.54
CA THR A 244 -10.59 -5.78 4.62
C THR A 244 -10.86 -6.99 5.52
N ARG A 245 -10.90 -8.19 4.94
CA ARG A 245 -11.08 -9.43 5.70
C ARG A 245 -9.96 -9.66 6.70
N ILE A 246 -8.72 -9.49 6.28
CA ILE A 246 -7.56 -9.64 7.17
C ILE A 246 -7.51 -8.52 8.21
N ALA A 247 -7.83 -7.28 7.83
CA ALA A 247 -7.94 -6.19 8.80
C ALA A 247 -8.90 -6.53 9.96
N GLY A 248 -10.07 -7.10 9.64
CA GLY A 248 -11.02 -7.58 10.65
C GLY A 248 -10.46 -8.68 11.54
N GLN A 249 -9.73 -9.64 10.98
CA GLN A 249 -9.07 -10.71 11.76
C GLN A 249 -7.99 -10.16 12.71
N LEU A 250 -7.19 -9.20 12.27
CA LEU A 250 -6.18 -8.56 13.12
C LEU A 250 -6.82 -7.79 14.30
N MET A 251 -7.97 -7.16 14.10
CA MET A 251 -8.72 -6.51 15.18
C MET A 251 -9.25 -7.51 16.20
N VAL A 252 -9.73 -8.68 15.73
CA VAL A 252 -10.13 -9.79 16.62
C VAL A 252 -8.93 -10.30 17.41
N SER A 253 -7.81 -10.58 16.75
CA SER A 253 -6.57 -11.05 17.40
C SER A 253 -6.06 -10.07 18.46
N SER A 254 -6.17 -8.75 18.19
CA SER A 254 -5.84 -7.72 19.18
C SER A 254 -6.75 -7.79 20.41
N GLY A 255 -8.08 -7.91 20.21
CA GLY A 255 -9.06 -8.00 21.30
C GLY A 255 -8.91 -9.27 22.14
N GLU A 256 -8.46 -10.37 21.55
CA GLU A 256 -8.22 -11.66 22.20
C GLU A 256 -6.84 -11.76 22.89
N SER A 257 -5.95 -10.76 22.68
CA SER A 257 -4.58 -10.79 23.22
C SER A 257 -4.34 -9.66 24.24
N ASN A 258 -3.65 -8.61 23.85
CA ASN A 258 -3.19 -7.54 24.72
C ASN A 258 -3.83 -6.15 24.44
N LEU A 259 -4.87 -6.10 23.61
CA LEU A 259 -5.55 -4.86 23.17
C LEU A 259 -4.61 -3.89 22.42
N LYS A 260 -3.58 -4.40 21.72
CA LYS A 260 -2.68 -3.59 20.91
C LYS A 260 -3.46 -2.80 19.85
N ARG A 261 -2.97 -1.63 19.51
CA ARG A 261 -3.59 -0.82 18.47
C ARG A 261 -3.42 -1.48 17.09
N VAL A 262 -4.49 -1.51 16.31
CA VAL A 262 -4.48 -1.99 14.92
C VAL A 262 -4.90 -0.84 14.02
N PHE A 263 -3.95 -0.34 13.23
CA PHE A 263 -4.18 0.67 12.21
C PHE A 263 -4.18 -0.02 10.85
N ALA A 264 -5.35 -0.09 10.25
CA ALA A 264 -5.57 -0.78 9.00
C ALA A 264 -5.83 0.20 7.86
N GLU A 265 -5.12 -0.01 6.75
CA GLU A 265 -5.42 0.50 5.43
C GLU A 265 -5.91 -0.69 4.60
N ALA A 266 -7.12 -0.61 4.08
CA ALA A 266 -7.77 -1.74 3.41
C ALA A 266 -8.28 -1.35 2.02
N GLY A 267 -8.96 -2.30 1.35
CA GLY A 267 -9.39 -2.17 -0.01
C GLY A 267 -10.35 -1.03 -0.30
N GLY A 268 -10.62 -0.81 -1.58
CA GLY A 268 -11.54 0.19 -2.09
C GLY A 268 -12.39 -0.30 -3.25
N LYS A 269 -13.49 0.40 -3.50
CA LYS A 269 -14.31 0.31 -4.71
C LYS A 269 -14.61 1.72 -5.19
N ASN A 270 -13.60 2.38 -5.70
CA ASN A 270 -13.54 3.83 -5.82
C ASN A 270 -14.36 4.32 -7.01
N ALA A 271 -15.07 5.43 -6.80
CA ALA A 271 -15.88 6.07 -7.81
C ALA A 271 -15.10 7.16 -8.53
N ASN A 272 -15.09 7.14 -9.86
CA ASN A 272 -14.65 8.22 -10.71
C ASN A 272 -15.86 8.80 -11.45
N ILE A 273 -16.25 10.03 -11.11
CA ILE A 273 -17.51 10.65 -11.55
C ILE A 273 -17.24 11.65 -12.66
N VAL A 274 -17.84 11.45 -13.84
CA VAL A 274 -17.66 12.34 -14.99
C VAL A 274 -18.99 13.01 -15.34
N PHE A 275 -19.08 14.30 -15.08
CA PHE A 275 -20.25 15.10 -15.36
C PHE A 275 -20.28 15.58 -16.83
N GLU A 276 -21.46 15.94 -17.30
CA GLU A 276 -21.73 16.44 -18.67
C GLU A 276 -20.99 17.73 -19.02
N ASP A 277 -20.59 18.50 -18.01
CA ASP A 277 -19.86 19.77 -18.14
C ASP A 277 -18.33 19.62 -17.99
N CYS A 278 -17.81 18.39 -18.07
CA CYS A 278 -16.36 18.16 -18.17
C CYS A 278 -15.84 18.77 -19.47
N ASP A 279 -14.92 19.70 -19.37
CA ASP A 279 -14.38 20.47 -20.51
C ASP A 279 -13.31 19.70 -21.30
N ASP A 280 -12.64 18.71 -20.69
CA ASP A 280 -11.60 17.89 -21.32
C ASP A 280 -11.90 16.39 -21.13
N LEU A 281 -12.78 15.86 -21.99
CA LEU A 281 -13.15 14.44 -21.97
C LEU A 281 -12.00 13.51 -22.38
N ASP A 282 -11.05 13.98 -23.18
CA ASP A 282 -9.91 13.16 -23.61
C ASP A 282 -8.95 12.96 -22.45
N ARG A 283 -8.62 14.00 -21.70
CA ARG A 283 -7.84 13.93 -20.48
C ARG A 283 -8.55 13.09 -19.41
N ALA A 284 -9.84 13.33 -19.17
CA ALA A 284 -10.61 12.56 -18.22
C ALA A 284 -10.63 11.06 -18.55
N ALA A 285 -10.73 10.70 -19.83
CA ALA A 285 -10.68 9.30 -20.29
C ALA A 285 -9.30 8.69 -20.12
N ALA A 286 -8.23 9.42 -20.45
CA ALA A 286 -6.86 8.96 -20.25
C ALA A 286 -6.55 8.70 -18.76
N GLU A 287 -6.94 9.63 -17.89
CA GLU A 287 -6.75 9.47 -16.43
C GLU A 287 -7.69 8.43 -15.81
N THR A 288 -8.89 8.21 -16.38
CA THR A 288 -9.75 7.08 -15.98
C THR A 288 -9.09 5.75 -16.30
N ALA A 289 -8.53 5.61 -17.51
CA ALA A 289 -7.82 4.39 -17.91
C ALA A 289 -6.56 4.17 -17.05
N ALA A 290 -5.75 5.21 -16.84
CA ALA A 290 -4.59 5.14 -15.97
C ALA A 290 -4.98 4.81 -14.52
N GLY A 291 -5.99 5.47 -13.98
CA GLY A 291 -6.48 5.24 -12.62
C GLY A 291 -7.05 3.84 -12.38
N CYS A 292 -7.52 3.15 -13.43
CA CYS A 292 -8.05 1.79 -13.31
C CYS A 292 -7.01 0.71 -13.65
N PHE A 293 -6.15 0.95 -14.66
CA PHE A 293 -5.33 -0.11 -15.26
C PHE A 293 -3.84 -0.02 -14.89
N TYR A 294 -3.37 1.10 -14.32
CA TYR A 294 -2.01 1.18 -13.77
C TYR A 294 -1.78 0.05 -12.77
N ASN A 295 -0.56 -0.49 -12.74
CA ASN A 295 -0.19 -1.63 -11.93
C ASN A 295 -1.18 -2.80 -12.03
N GLN A 296 -1.62 -3.14 -13.25
CA GLN A 296 -2.58 -4.22 -13.56
C GLN A 296 -3.94 -4.08 -12.85
N GLY A 297 -4.30 -2.87 -12.38
CA GLY A 297 -5.48 -2.64 -11.55
C GLY A 297 -5.33 -3.13 -10.10
N GLU A 298 -4.16 -3.60 -9.71
CA GLU A 298 -3.82 -4.07 -8.37
C GLU A 298 -3.48 -2.91 -7.44
N VAL A 299 -4.40 -1.94 -7.38
CA VAL A 299 -4.26 -0.67 -6.64
C VAL A 299 -5.50 -0.46 -5.77
N CYS A 300 -5.29 -0.23 -4.47
CA CYS A 300 -6.39 -0.03 -3.52
C CYS A 300 -7.29 1.18 -3.87
N VAL A 301 -6.72 2.21 -4.49
CA VAL A 301 -7.45 3.39 -5.00
C VAL A 301 -7.79 3.31 -6.48
N ALA A 302 -7.71 2.14 -7.14
CA ALA A 302 -8.07 2.02 -8.55
C ALA A 302 -9.47 2.55 -8.85
N ALA A 303 -9.63 3.28 -9.95
CA ALA A 303 -10.89 3.91 -10.40
C ALA A 303 -11.86 2.87 -10.98
N THR A 304 -12.22 1.85 -10.21
CA THR A 304 -12.92 0.66 -10.72
C THR A 304 -14.43 0.83 -10.93
N ARG A 305 -15.03 1.94 -10.47
CA ARG A 305 -16.39 2.35 -10.81
C ARG A 305 -16.34 3.69 -11.55
N LEU A 306 -16.57 3.68 -12.86
CA LEU A 306 -16.80 4.89 -13.65
C LEU A 306 -18.28 5.26 -13.59
N LEU A 307 -18.59 6.35 -12.90
CA LEU A 307 -19.90 6.97 -12.91
C LEU A 307 -19.90 8.04 -13.99
N VAL A 308 -20.71 7.90 -15.03
CA VAL A 308 -20.73 8.83 -16.16
C VAL A 308 -22.15 9.36 -16.41
N HIS A 309 -22.27 10.67 -16.63
CA HIS A 309 -23.56 11.27 -16.94
C HIS A 309 -24.14 10.68 -18.24
N GLU A 310 -25.43 10.31 -18.23
CA GLU A 310 -26.06 9.55 -19.33
C GLU A 310 -25.92 10.22 -20.70
N SER A 311 -25.91 11.57 -20.76
CA SER A 311 -25.83 12.31 -22.02
C SER A 311 -24.46 12.21 -22.74
N ILE A 312 -23.40 11.84 -22.02
CA ILE A 312 -22.05 11.73 -22.59
C ILE A 312 -21.52 10.30 -22.54
N LYS A 313 -22.31 9.34 -22.03
CA LYS A 313 -21.89 7.97 -21.71
C LYS A 313 -21.19 7.28 -22.88
N GLU A 314 -21.86 7.15 -24.03
CA GLU A 314 -21.30 6.41 -25.17
C GLU A 314 -20.01 7.06 -25.70
N GLN A 315 -20.02 8.39 -25.84
CA GLN A 315 -18.85 9.14 -26.28
C GLN A 315 -17.68 8.94 -25.32
N PHE A 316 -17.94 8.96 -24.02
CA PHE A 316 -16.88 8.83 -22.99
C PHE A 316 -16.34 7.42 -22.91
N ILE A 317 -17.20 6.37 -22.99
CA ILE A 317 -16.77 4.97 -23.01
C ILE A 317 -15.82 4.70 -24.19
N GLU A 318 -16.15 5.17 -25.40
CA GLU A 318 -15.27 4.99 -26.57
C GLU A 318 -13.90 5.63 -26.37
N LYS A 319 -13.84 6.82 -25.74
CA LYS A 319 -12.56 7.46 -25.36
C LYS A 319 -11.78 6.63 -24.33
N VAL A 320 -12.44 6.08 -23.32
CA VAL A 320 -11.79 5.21 -22.32
C VAL A 320 -11.29 3.91 -22.97
N ILE A 321 -12.06 3.27 -23.86
CA ILE A 321 -11.62 2.10 -24.63
C ILE A 321 -10.39 2.44 -25.47
N GLN A 322 -10.36 3.59 -26.10
CA GLN A 322 -9.19 4.01 -26.88
C GLN A 322 -7.97 4.25 -25.95
N ALA A 323 -8.15 4.89 -24.81
CA ALA A 323 -7.09 5.15 -23.82
C ALA A 323 -6.58 3.84 -23.18
N SER A 324 -7.45 2.85 -22.97
CA SER A 324 -7.06 1.55 -22.37
C SER A 324 -6.07 0.76 -23.23
N LYS A 325 -5.98 1.02 -24.53
CA LYS A 325 -5.01 0.36 -25.43
C LYS A 325 -3.54 0.67 -25.04
N ALA A 326 -3.30 1.74 -24.33
CA ALA A 326 -1.97 2.04 -23.78
C ALA A 326 -1.53 1.02 -22.71
N PHE A 327 -2.46 0.28 -22.12
CA PHE A 327 -2.23 -0.69 -21.05
C PHE A 327 -2.29 -2.15 -21.55
N THR A 328 -1.80 -2.41 -22.76
CA THR A 328 -1.71 -3.79 -23.27
C THR A 328 -0.68 -4.58 -22.46
N PRO A 329 -1.06 -5.76 -21.90
CA PRO A 329 -0.14 -6.60 -21.15
C PRO A 329 1.06 -7.04 -21.99
N LYS A 330 2.27 -6.93 -21.45
CA LYS A 330 3.53 -7.31 -22.06
C LYS A 330 4.49 -7.89 -21.04
N ASP A 331 5.62 -8.41 -21.52
CA ASP A 331 6.74 -8.83 -20.67
C ASP A 331 7.12 -7.69 -19.70
N PRO A 332 7.06 -7.91 -18.37
CA PRO A 332 7.45 -6.90 -17.38
C PRO A 332 8.89 -6.43 -17.49
N MET A 333 9.79 -7.26 -18.07
CA MET A 333 11.20 -6.93 -18.25
C MET A 333 11.46 -6.01 -19.46
N ASP A 334 10.45 -5.80 -20.33
CA ASP A 334 10.52 -4.81 -21.40
C ASP A 334 10.25 -3.40 -20.82
N PRO A 335 11.22 -2.46 -20.89
CA PRO A 335 11.04 -1.10 -20.37
C PRO A 335 9.90 -0.30 -21.03
N SER A 336 9.42 -0.74 -22.20
CA SER A 336 8.28 -0.14 -22.90
C SER A 336 6.92 -0.64 -22.40
N SER A 337 6.90 -1.65 -21.51
CA SER A 337 5.67 -2.19 -20.94
C SER A 337 5.03 -1.18 -19.99
N SER A 338 3.74 -0.96 -20.15
CA SER A 338 2.90 -0.15 -19.27
C SER A 338 1.96 -0.99 -18.39
N MET A 339 1.88 -2.29 -18.66
CA MET A 339 1.11 -3.25 -17.89
C MET A 339 1.79 -4.62 -17.96
N GLY A 340 1.96 -5.26 -16.80
CA GLY A 340 2.58 -6.57 -16.64
C GLY A 340 1.59 -7.68 -16.31
N ALA A 341 2.03 -8.70 -15.58
CA ALA A 341 1.22 -9.81 -15.09
C ALA A 341 0.58 -9.47 -13.74
N LEU A 342 -0.60 -10.02 -13.45
CA LEU A 342 -1.16 -10.09 -12.09
C LEU A 342 -0.24 -10.91 -11.19
N ILE A 343 -0.41 -10.78 -9.88
CA ILE A 343 0.51 -11.38 -8.90
C ILE A 343 0.66 -12.90 -9.00
N ASP A 344 -0.34 -13.65 -9.43
CA ASP A 344 -0.30 -15.10 -9.67
C ASP A 344 -1.53 -15.62 -10.45
N GLN A 345 -1.51 -16.92 -10.78
CA GLN A 345 -2.57 -17.61 -11.50
C GLN A 345 -3.88 -17.72 -10.71
N ASP A 346 -3.82 -17.85 -9.39
CA ASP A 346 -5.02 -17.89 -8.54
C ASP A 346 -5.75 -16.56 -8.59
N HIS A 347 -5.00 -15.46 -8.58
CA HIS A 347 -5.57 -14.12 -8.70
C HIS A 347 -6.09 -13.84 -10.11
N LYS A 348 -5.37 -14.27 -11.16
CA LYS A 348 -5.86 -14.24 -12.54
C LYS A 348 -7.21 -14.95 -12.67
N SER A 349 -7.31 -16.18 -12.17
CA SER A 349 -8.55 -16.97 -12.20
C SER A 349 -9.69 -16.23 -11.51
N LYS A 350 -9.43 -15.61 -10.38
CA LYS A 350 -10.42 -14.84 -9.62
C LYS A 350 -10.91 -13.58 -10.37
N VAL A 351 -10.00 -12.87 -11.04
CA VAL A 351 -10.38 -11.71 -11.88
C VAL A 351 -11.27 -12.14 -13.04
N LEU A 352 -10.93 -13.24 -13.73
CA LEU A 352 -11.74 -13.79 -14.82
C LEU A 352 -13.11 -14.29 -14.35
N GLU A 353 -13.19 -14.91 -13.15
CA GLU A 353 -14.46 -15.27 -12.51
C GLU A 353 -15.36 -14.03 -12.28
N TYR A 354 -14.80 -12.90 -11.84
CA TYR A 354 -15.58 -11.66 -11.71
C TYR A 354 -16.06 -11.10 -13.03
N ILE A 355 -15.27 -11.19 -14.10
CA ILE A 355 -15.70 -10.77 -15.45
C ILE A 355 -16.91 -11.60 -15.87
N SER A 356 -16.80 -12.93 -15.78
CA SER A 356 -17.91 -13.86 -16.11
C SER A 356 -19.14 -13.66 -15.21
N LEU A 357 -18.92 -13.36 -13.93
CA LEU A 357 -20.00 -13.02 -13.01
C LEU A 357 -20.74 -11.75 -13.44
N GLY A 358 -20.02 -10.71 -13.84
CA GLY A 358 -20.61 -9.46 -14.35
C GLY A 358 -21.51 -9.71 -15.56
N GLU A 359 -21.04 -10.52 -16.52
CA GLU A 359 -21.85 -10.92 -17.67
C GLU A 359 -23.12 -11.69 -17.25
N SER A 360 -22.99 -12.62 -16.31
CA SER A 360 -24.13 -13.39 -15.80
C SER A 360 -25.15 -12.53 -15.04
N GLU A 361 -24.72 -11.41 -14.42
CA GLU A 361 -25.57 -10.43 -13.77
C GLU A 361 -26.17 -9.40 -14.74
N GLY A 362 -25.77 -9.42 -16.03
CA GLY A 362 -26.35 -8.59 -17.10
C GLY A 362 -25.45 -7.45 -17.58
N ALA A 363 -24.18 -7.37 -17.14
CA ALA A 363 -23.22 -6.44 -17.71
C ALA A 363 -22.78 -6.87 -19.12
N ASN A 364 -22.35 -5.90 -19.92
CA ASN A 364 -21.82 -6.14 -21.27
C ASN A 364 -20.31 -5.90 -21.27
N VAL A 365 -19.52 -6.89 -21.69
CA VAL A 365 -18.08 -6.72 -21.93
C VAL A 365 -17.88 -5.92 -23.21
N ARG A 366 -17.34 -4.70 -23.10
CA ARG A 366 -17.02 -3.82 -24.23
C ARG A 366 -15.63 -4.13 -24.81
N CYS A 367 -14.69 -4.55 -23.98
CA CYS A 367 -13.36 -5.01 -24.37
C CYS A 367 -12.70 -5.77 -23.22
N GLY A 368 -11.61 -6.47 -23.50
CA GLY A 368 -10.76 -7.12 -22.50
C GLY A 368 -11.01 -8.62 -22.38
N GLY A 369 -10.74 -9.16 -21.19
CA GLY A 369 -10.81 -10.58 -20.87
C GLY A 369 -9.44 -11.25 -20.75
N ASP A 370 -9.40 -12.56 -20.89
CA ASP A 370 -8.20 -13.38 -20.76
C ASP A 370 -7.17 -13.06 -21.85
N VAL A 371 -5.91 -13.31 -21.50
CA VAL A 371 -4.77 -13.32 -22.44
C VAL A 371 -4.25 -14.75 -22.50
N ASP A 372 -4.35 -15.34 -23.71
CA ASP A 372 -3.83 -16.68 -23.95
C ASP A 372 -2.32 -16.75 -23.73
N GLY A 373 -1.85 -17.84 -23.15
CA GLY A 373 -0.42 -18.15 -22.99
C GLY A 373 0.02 -18.32 -21.54
N GLN A 374 1.34 -18.34 -21.35
CA GLN A 374 1.98 -18.47 -20.06
C GLN A 374 1.90 -17.15 -19.29
N GLY A 375 1.87 -17.24 -17.95
CA GLY A 375 1.85 -16.10 -17.04
C GLY A 375 0.44 -15.60 -16.70
N ALA A 376 0.37 -14.79 -15.66
CA ALA A 376 -0.89 -14.32 -15.08
C ALA A 376 -1.39 -13.02 -15.74
N PHE A 377 -1.49 -12.98 -17.07
CA PHE A 377 -1.90 -11.79 -17.82
C PHE A 377 -3.42 -11.71 -17.99
N VAL A 378 -3.99 -10.51 -17.82
CA VAL A 378 -5.39 -10.17 -18.10
C VAL A 378 -5.44 -8.81 -18.80
N SER A 379 -6.21 -8.69 -19.86
CA SER A 379 -6.37 -7.43 -20.58
C SER A 379 -7.24 -6.43 -19.81
N PRO A 380 -7.02 -5.10 -19.98
CA PRO A 380 -7.95 -4.08 -19.52
C PRO A 380 -9.38 -4.40 -19.95
N THR A 381 -10.26 -4.60 -18.98
CA THR A 381 -11.64 -5.04 -19.21
C THR A 381 -12.62 -3.96 -18.80
N ILE A 382 -13.54 -3.62 -19.69
CA ILE A 382 -14.59 -2.61 -19.46
C ILE A 382 -15.96 -3.28 -19.52
N LEU A 383 -16.65 -3.25 -18.39
CA LEU A 383 -18.02 -3.73 -18.23
C LEU A 383 -18.98 -2.55 -18.31
N ASP A 384 -19.86 -2.55 -19.29
CA ASP A 384 -20.95 -1.57 -19.44
C ASP A 384 -22.29 -2.15 -18.98
N ASN A 385 -23.31 -1.32 -18.89
CA ASN A 385 -24.64 -1.68 -18.40
C ASN A 385 -24.61 -2.28 -16.95
N VAL A 386 -23.70 -1.76 -16.13
CA VAL A 386 -23.56 -2.20 -14.74
C VAL A 386 -24.54 -1.45 -13.85
N ASP A 387 -25.34 -2.20 -13.06
CA ASP A 387 -26.09 -1.65 -11.91
C ASP A 387 -25.17 -1.66 -10.67
N ASN A 388 -25.23 -0.61 -9.86
CA ASN A 388 -24.39 -0.51 -8.65
C ASN A 388 -24.64 -1.64 -7.65
N LYS A 389 -25.74 -2.38 -7.74
CA LYS A 389 -26.06 -3.54 -6.89
C LYS A 389 -25.38 -4.84 -7.35
N MET A 390 -24.85 -4.88 -8.57
CA MET A 390 -24.10 -6.04 -9.06
C MET A 390 -22.86 -6.26 -8.21
N ARG A 391 -22.46 -7.50 -8.00
CA ARG A 391 -21.27 -7.84 -7.22
C ARG A 391 -20.00 -7.23 -7.79
N VAL A 392 -19.90 -7.16 -9.11
CA VAL A 392 -18.76 -6.50 -9.79
C VAL A 392 -18.65 -5.00 -9.47
N ALA A 393 -19.74 -4.33 -9.09
CA ALA A 393 -19.75 -2.93 -8.66
C ALA A 393 -19.56 -2.75 -7.15
N GLN A 394 -19.81 -3.77 -6.34
CA GLN A 394 -19.76 -3.70 -4.88
C GLN A 394 -18.48 -4.34 -4.28
N GLU A 395 -17.93 -5.36 -4.93
CA GLU A 395 -16.80 -6.12 -4.42
C GLU A 395 -15.49 -5.65 -5.06
N GLU A 396 -14.41 -5.66 -4.29
CA GLU A 396 -13.07 -5.33 -4.77
C GLU A 396 -12.51 -6.49 -5.60
N ILE A 397 -12.33 -6.28 -6.90
CA ILE A 397 -11.78 -7.28 -7.84
C ILE A 397 -10.26 -7.32 -7.74
N PHE A 398 -9.63 -6.15 -7.57
CA PHE A 398 -8.18 -5.95 -7.49
C PHE A 398 -7.45 -6.39 -8.75
N GLY A 399 -8.00 -6.04 -9.91
CA GLY A 399 -7.51 -6.37 -11.23
C GLY A 399 -8.02 -5.36 -12.27
N PRO A 400 -7.65 -5.49 -13.54
CA PRO A 400 -7.89 -4.47 -14.56
C PRO A 400 -9.33 -4.48 -15.09
N VAL A 401 -10.30 -4.27 -14.20
CA VAL A 401 -11.74 -4.33 -14.53
C VAL A 401 -12.43 -3.03 -14.12
N LEU A 402 -12.96 -2.31 -15.11
CA LEU A 402 -13.71 -1.06 -14.97
C LEU A 402 -15.21 -1.32 -15.15
N CYS A 403 -16.01 -0.95 -14.16
CA CYS A 403 -17.48 -1.00 -14.19
C CYS A 403 -18.05 0.37 -14.57
N VAL A 404 -18.84 0.46 -15.63
CA VAL A 404 -19.47 1.70 -16.08
C VAL A 404 -20.92 1.76 -15.61
N ILE A 405 -21.25 2.81 -14.86
CA ILE A 405 -22.55 3.03 -14.23
C ILE A 405 -23.06 4.41 -14.66
N PRO A 406 -24.18 4.52 -15.40
CA PRO A 406 -24.75 5.81 -15.79
C PRO A 406 -25.44 6.49 -14.61
N PHE A 407 -25.44 7.83 -14.61
CA PHE A 407 -26.25 8.64 -13.71
C PHE A 407 -26.92 9.81 -14.45
N LYS A 408 -28.00 10.37 -13.87
CA LYS A 408 -28.82 11.43 -14.48
C LYS A 408 -28.57 12.82 -13.92
N ASP A 409 -28.19 12.92 -12.66
CA ASP A 409 -28.00 14.19 -11.97
C ASP A 409 -26.99 14.08 -10.82
N GLU A 410 -26.62 15.26 -10.27
CA GLU A 410 -25.65 15.38 -9.17
C GLU A 410 -26.05 14.56 -7.93
N ALA A 411 -27.35 14.49 -7.60
CA ALA A 411 -27.82 13.80 -6.41
C ALA A 411 -27.64 12.29 -6.55
N GLN A 412 -28.01 11.74 -7.70
CA GLN A 412 -27.82 10.33 -8.01
C GLN A 412 -26.34 9.92 -8.11
N ALA A 413 -25.49 10.78 -8.71
CA ALA A 413 -24.06 10.53 -8.75
C ALA A 413 -23.46 10.36 -7.34
N ILE A 414 -23.82 11.24 -6.40
CA ILE A 414 -23.37 11.17 -5.00
C ILE A 414 -23.94 9.94 -4.30
N GLU A 415 -25.21 9.62 -4.51
CA GLU A 415 -25.85 8.42 -3.94
C GLU A 415 -25.11 7.16 -4.38
N ILE A 416 -24.92 6.95 -5.68
CA ILE A 416 -24.23 5.78 -6.24
C ILE A 416 -22.78 5.74 -5.74
N ALA A 417 -22.06 6.87 -5.74
CA ALA A 417 -20.68 6.92 -5.29
C ALA A 417 -20.54 6.45 -3.83
N ASN A 418 -21.45 6.89 -2.97
CA ASN A 418 -21.45 6.58 -1.53
C ASN A 418 -22.07 5.20 -1.19
N ASP A 419 -22.86 4.62 -2.10
CA ASP A 419 -23.47 3.29 -1.92
C ASP A 419 -22.46 2.19 -2.17
N SER A 420 -21.55 2.05 -1.23
CA SER A 420 -20.51 1.05 -1.13
C SER A 420 -20.07 0.89 0.32
N LYS A 421 -19.66 -0.30 0.71
CA LYS A 421 -19.05 -0.55 2.03
C LYS A 421 -17.66 0.08 2.19
N TYR A 422 -17.06 0.53 1.10
CA TYR A 422 -15.74 1.16 1.04
C TYR A 422 -15.83 2.69 1.00
N GLY A 423 -14.69 3.32 1.22
CA GLY A 423 -14.55 4.78 1.16
C GLY A 423 -13.08 5.21 1.16
N LEU A 424 -12.24 4.59 0.29
CA LEU A 424 -10.81 4.92 0.23
C LEU A 424 -10.57 6.17 -0.62
N GLY A 425 -10.99 6.13 -1.89
CA GLY A 425 -10.83 7.22 -2.83
C GLY A 425 -12.08 7.51 -3.65
N ALA A 426 -12.19 8.72 -4.18
CA ALA A 426 -13.16 9.12 -5.19
C ALA A 426 -12.59 10.25 -6.03
N ALA A 427 -13.07 10.38 -7.27
CA ALA A 427 -12.76 11.55 -8.11
C ALA A 427 -13.99 12.10 -8.78
N LEU A 428 -13.92 13.36 -9.19
CA LEU A 428 -14.96 13.98 -10.00
C LEU A 428 -14.37 14.95 -11.03
N TRP A 429 -15.04 14.99 -12.19
CA TRP A 429 -14.70 15.81 -13.34
C TRP A 429 -15.83 16.75 -13.68
N SER A 430 -15.61 18.05 -13.54
CA SER A 430 -16.58 19.11 -13.83
C SER A 430 -15.88 20.45 -13.95
N SER A 431 -16.30 21.30 -14.87
CA SER A 431 -15.85 22.68 -14.98
C SER A 431 -16.62 23.66 -14.05
N ASN A 432 -17.71 23.19 -13.42
CA ASN A 432 -18.52 23.98 -12.51
C ASN A 432 -17.96 23.94 -11.07
N ILE A 433 -17.27 25.01 -10.68
CA ILE A 433 -16.64 25.12 -9.36
C ILE A 433 -17.63 24.91 -8.19
N ASN A 434 -18.86 25.36 -8.32
CA ASN A 434 -19.87 25.19 -7.28
C ASN A 434 -20.28 23.73 -7.15
N ARG A 435 -20.43 22.99 -8.27
CA ARG A 435 -20.67 21.54 -8.29
C ARG A 435 -19.52 20.82 -7.62
N VAL A 436 -18.29 21.15 -8.00
CA VAL A 436 -17.07 20.54 -7.43
C VAL A 436 -17.09 20.61 -5.92
N HIS A 437 -17.29 21.78 -5.32
CA HIS A 437 -17.30 21.92 -3.87
C HIS A 437 -18.47 21.18 -3.20
N ARG A 438 -19.68 21.21 -3.79
CA ARG A 438 -20.84 20.50 -3.24
C ARG A 438 -20.65 18.98 -3.26
N VAL A 439 -20.18 18.44 -4.38
CA VAL A 439 -19.97 17.01 -4.56
C VAL A 439 -18.84 16.51 -3.67
N ALA A 440 -17.65 17.13 -3.74
CA ALA A 440 -16.50 16.73 -2.94
C ALA A 440 -16.82 16.69 -1.44
N LYS A 441 -17.56 17.66 -0.92
CA LYS A 441 -17.98 17.71 0.50
C LYS A 441 -18.90 16.55 0.90
N ARG A 442 -19.65 15.97 -0.05
CA ARG A 442 -20.65 14.91 0.21
C ARG A 442 -20.13 13.49 -0.05
N LEU A 443 -19.01 13.36 -0.75
CA LEU A 443 -18.38 12.07 -0.99
C LEU A 443 -17.78 11.51 0.30
N GLN A 444 -18.08 10.24 0.59
CA GLN A 444 -17.60 9.51 1.76
C GLN A 444 -16.32 8.74 1.42
N ALA A 445 -15.24 9.47 1.15
CA ALA A 445 -13.93 8.93 0.81
C ALA A 445 -12.84 9.67 1.57
N GLY A 446 -11.75 8.97 1.87
CA GLY A 446 -10.60 9.57 2.54
C GLY A 446 -9.79 10.50 1.65
N SER A 447 -9.76 10.22 0.34
CA SER A 447 -9.18 11.11 -0.69
C SER A 447 -10.22 11.43 -1.75
N VAL A 448 -10.32 12.71 -2.13
CA VAL A 448 -11.20 13.15 -3.22
C VAL A 448 -10.39 13.98 -4.19
N TRP A 449 -10.30 13.54 -5.43
CA TRP A 449 -9.61 14.24 -6.52
C TRP A 449 -10.60 15.01 -7.39
N VAL A 450 -10.17 16.14 -7.92
CA VAL A 450 -10.98 16.99 -8.78
C VAL A 450 -10.23 17.30 -10.05
N ASN A 451 -10.80 16.94 -11.20
CA ASN A 451 -10.19 17.09 -12.51
C ASN A 451 -8.78 16.47 -12.63
N ASN A 452 -8.54 15.45 -11.86
CA ASN A 452 -7.39 14.54 -11.91
C ASN A 452 -7.73 13.22 -11.20
N TYR A 453 -6.87 12.21 -11.29
CA TYR A 453 -7.00 10.98 -10.54
C TYR A 453 -5.68 10.56 -9.90
N ASN A 454 -5.71 10.26 -8.58
CA ASN A 454 -4.60 9.72 -7.80
C ASN A 454 -3.35 10.64 -7.69
N GLU A 455 -3.48 11.94 -7.94
CA GLU A 455 -2.41 12.89 -7.64
C GLU A 455 -2.24 13.08 -6.13
N GLY A 456 -1.02 13.35 -5.69
CA GLY A 456 -0.70 13.64 -4.30
C GLY A 456 0.72 13.25 -3.92
N ASP A 457 1.16 13.76 -2.77
CA ASP A 457 2.51 13.54 -2.25
C ASP A 457 2.48 13.16 -0.76
N MET A 458 3.66 13.20 -0.11
CA MET A 458 3.80 12.85 1.30
C MET A 458 3.21 13.89 2.27
N THR A 459 2.80 15.06 1.82
CA THR A 459 2.31 16.13 2.70
C THR A 459 0.86 15.94 3.14
N VAL A 460 0.07 15.16 2.39
CA VAL A 460 -1.34 14.90 2.67
C VAL A 460 -1.55 13.48 3.22
N PRO A 461 -2.49 13.29 4.16
CA PRO A 461 -2.78 11.96 4.70
C PRO A 461 -3.44 11.07 3.64
N PHE A 462 -3.16 9.77 3.72
CA PHE A 462 -3.79 8.74 2.92
C PHE A 462 -4.51 7.74 3.84
N GLY A 463 -5.73 7.36 3.50
CA GLY A 463 -6.51 6.37 4.25
C GLY A 463 -7.99 6.47 3.98
N GLY A 464 -8.76 5.48 4.46
CA GLY A 464 -10.15 5.31 4.09
C GLY A 464 -11.18 5.64 5.15
N PHE A 465 -12.44 5.72 4.70
CA PHE A 465 -13.65 5.70 5.51
C PHE A 465 -14.23 4.29 5.49
N LYS A 466 -15.19 4.01 6.33
CA LYS A 466 -15.97 2.75 6.37
C LYS A 466 -15.02 1.54 6.46
N MET A 467 -15.25 0.51 5.63
CA MET A 467 -14.45 -0.72 5.63
C MET A 467 -13.11 -0.61 4.88
N SER A 468 -12.77 0.57 4.36
CA SER A 468 -11.42 0.84 3.81
C SER A 468 -10.36 1.08 4.89
N GLY A 469 -10.73 1.06 6.14
CA GLY A 469 -9.80 1.07 7.26
C GLY A 469 -9.93 2.27 8.19
N ASN A 470 -9.12 2.25 9.24
CA ASN A 470 -9.12 3.23 10.33
C ASN A 470 -7.76 3.95 10.51
N GLY A 471 -6.76 3.56 9.70
CA GLY A 471 -5.44 4.19 9.71
C GLY A 471 -5.39 5.47 8.87
N ARG A 472 -4.28 6.18 9.01
CA ARG A 472 -3.85 7.21 8.05
C ARG A 472 -2.36 7.06 7.83
N ASP A 473 -1.97 6.79 6.61
CA ASP A 473 -0.58 6.81 6.16
C ASP A 473 -0.25 8.18 5.60
N LYS A 474 1.03 8.41 5.33
CA LYS A 474 1.58 9.67 4.83
C LYS A 474 1.35 10.83 5.81
N SER A 475 1.87 12.00 5.49
CA SER A 475 1.83 13.23 6.29
C SER A 475 2.27 13.06 7.76
N LEU A 476 2.21 14.13 8.54
CA LEU A 476 2.49 14.10 9.98
C LEU A 476 1.49 13.22 10.75
N HIS A 477 0.27 13.05 10.24
CA HIS A 477 -0.75 12.22 10.88
C HIS A 477 -0.34 10.75 11.05
N ALA A 478 0.53 10.23 10.16
CA ALA A 478 0.99 8.85 10.29
C ALA A 478 1.88 8.63 11.52
N ILE A 479 2.57 9.67 12.02
CA ILE A 479 3.43 9.56 13.22
C ILE A 479 2.58 9.31 14.48
N GLU A 480 1.38 9.87 14.55
CA GLU A 480 0.46 9.71 15.68
C GLU A 480 0.14 8.24 15.98
N LYS A 481 0.07 7.39 14.94
CA LYS A 481 -0.18 5.96 15.10
C LYS A 481 0.90 5.23 15.90
N PHE A 482 2.11 5.75 15.87
CA PHE A 482 3.31 5.13 16.42
C PHE A 482 3.79 5.80 17.70
N THR A 483 2.92 6.62 18.30
CA THR A 483 3.22 7.32 19.55
C THR A 483 2.12 7.14 20.59
N GLU A 484 2.52 7.19 21.87
CA GLU A 484 1.64 7.32 23.01
C GLU A 484 1.67 8.76 23.53
N THR A 485 0.49 9.32 23.75
CA THR A 485 0.35 10.65 24.39
C THR A 485 0.43 10.51 25.88
N LYS A 486 1.40 11.19 26.52
CA LYS A 486 1.61 11.15 27.96
C LYS A 486 1.48 12.53 28.58
N THR A 487 0.65 12.64 29.60
CA THR A 487 0.55 13.85 30.42
C THR A 487 1.48 13.76 31.64
N THR A 488 2.30 14.79 31.83
CA THR A 488 3.09 14.97 33.08
C THR A 488 2.58 16.21 33.77
N TRP A 489 2.08 16.03 34.98
CA TRP A 489 1.51 17.10 35.83
C TRP A 489 2.43 17.40 37.01
N ILE A 490 2.96 18.61 37.09
CA ILE A 490 3.91 19.04 38.09
C ILE A 490 3.28 20.16 38.92
N ARG A 491 3.08 19.92 40.22
CA ARG A 491 2.72 20.99 41.17
C ARG A 491 4.00 21.62 41.72
N LEU A 492 4.08 22.94 41.57
CA LEU A 492 5.16 23.75 42.17
C LEU A 492 4.76 24.15 43.56
N HIS A 493 5.64 23.91 44.49
CA HIS A 493 5.48 24.40 45.90
C HIS A 493 6.38 25.62 46.08
N PRO A 494 5.91 26.66 46.77
CA PRO A 494 6.74 27.83 47.09
C PRO A 494 7.93 27.48 47.98
#